data_fd74170abbc23c61fcb88395adf9e701
#
_entry.id   fd74170abbc23c61fcb88395adf9e701
#
_cell.length_a   1.000
_cell.length_b   1.000
_cell.length_c   1.000
_cell.angle_alpha   90.00
_cell.angle_beta   90.00
_cell.angle_gamma   90.00
#
_symmetry.space_group_name_H-M   'P 1'
#
loop_
_entity.id
_entity.type
_entity.pdbx_description
1 polymer ?
#
loop_
_entity_poly.entity_id
_entity_poly.type
_entity_poly.pdbx_seq_one_letter_code
_entity_poly.pdbx_strand_id
1 'polypeptide(L)'
;MEKQEHDDPSDSLDPTIRALIPTSLDDVIRWQRHHFQLRLTTEEEIFDLYKTIWPVEPKDGIDNWNIISLHYPVGNKVFLLGEVRSKGCPRITSEVTGIDLYKGFLTTHSGSLYQLGSKKNGPPNLVELLLVCSTFHKWGFGAALGVPHFIL
;
A
#
# COMPACT_ATOMS: atom_id res chain seq x y z
N MET A 1 -25.93 -14.05 27.20
CA MET A 1 -25.67 -13.34 26.46
C MET A 1 -25.12 -13.85 25.37
N GLU A 2 -25.12 -13.53 24.60
CA GLU A 2 -24.56 -13.91 23.61
C GLU A 2 -23.58 -13.15 23.19
N LYS A 3 -22.70 -13.46 22.72
CA LYS A 3 -21.76 -12.75 22.31
C LYS A 3 -22.12 -12.18 21.12
N GLN A 4 -21.73 -11.14 20.82
CA GLN A 4 -21.97 -10.60 19.69
C GLN A 4 -21.10 -11.04 18.72
N GLU A 5 -21.47 -11.26 17.72
CA GLU A 5 -20.70 -11.65 16.73
C GLU A 5 -20.24 -10.56 16.03
N HIS A 6 -19.03 -10.42 15.83
CA HIS A 6 -18.58 -9.45 14.92
C HIS A 6 -18.32 -10.12 13.67
N ASP A 7 -18.32 -9.43 12.61
CA ASP A 7 -18.26 -9.99 11.32
C ASP A 7 -16.87 -10.04 10.75
N ASP A 8 -15.85 -10.09 11.57
CA ASP A 8 -14.48 -10.23 11.12
C ASP A 8 -14.31 -11.63 10.54
N PRO A 9 -14.06 -11.76 9.25
CA PRO A 9 -13.92 -13.08 8.63
C PRO A 9 -12.82 -13.93 9.26
N SER A 10 -11.82 -13.33 9.88
CA SER A 10 -10.73 -14.07 10.46
C SER A 10 -11.17 -14.88 11.68
N ASP A 11 -12.30 -14.53 12.29
CA ASP A 11 -12.75 -15.25 13.49
C ASP A 11 -13.15 -16.68 13.22
N SER A 12 -13.50 -17.01 11.99
CA SER A 12 -13.90 -18.37 11.66
C SER A 12 -12.73 -19.22 11.18
N LEU A 13 -11.51 -18.66 11.14
CA LEU A 13 -10.36 -19.36 10.63
C LEU A 13 -9.62 -20.11 11.73
N ASP A 14 -8.88 -21.14 11.32
CA ASP A 14 -7.94 -21.80 12.18
C ASP A 14 -6.98 -20.77 12.79
N PRO A 15 -6.63 -20.88 14.07
CA PRO A 15 -5.73 -19.92 14.70
C PRO A 15 -4.39 -19.76 13.98
N THR A 16 -3.86 -20.83 13.39
CA THR A 16 -2.60 -20.74 12.64
C THR A 16 -2.76 -19.88 11.40
N ILE A 17 -3.86 -20.05 10.69
CA ILE A 17 -4.14 -19.26 9.50
C ILE A 17 -4.43 -17.82 9.88
N ARG A 18 -5.18 -17.62 10.96
CA ARG A 18 -5.51 -16.27 11.41
C ARG A 18 -4.25 -15.48 11.77
N ALA A 19 -3.26 -16.16 12.34
CA ALA A 19 -2.00 -15.51 12.69
C ALA A 19 -1.23 -15.02 11.48
N LEU A 20 -1.51 -15.54 10.28
CA LEU A 20 -0.85 -15.10 9.06
C LEU A 20 -1.50 -13.85 8.46
N ILE A 21 -2.73 -13.55 8.84
CA ILE A 21 -3.44 -12.40 8.27
C ILE A 21 -2.88 -11.12 8.87
N PRO A 22 -2.36 -10.20 8.04
CA PRO A 22 -1.79 -8.98 8.59
C PRO A 22 -2.88 -8.07 9.15
N THR A 23 -2.59 -7.41 10.25
CA THR A 23 -3.51 -6.48 10.89
C THR A 23 -3.14 -5.03 10.61
N SER A 24 -1.95 -4.79 10.08
CA SER A 24 -1.47 -3.45 9.75
C SER A 24 -0.35 -3.56 8.72
N LEU A 25 0.07 -2.43 8.16
CA LEU A 25 1.21 -2.42 7.26
C LEU A 25 2.46 -2.96 7.95
N ASP A 26 2.66 -2.58 9.20
CA ASP A 26 3.84 -3.02 9.94
C ASP A 26 3.85 -4.55 10.10
N ASP A 27 2.70 -5.18 10.07
CA ASP A 27 2.55 -6.63 10.26
C ASP A 27 2.73 -7.42 8.95
N VAL A 28 2.90 -6.74 7.82
CA VAL A 28 3.08 -7.42 6.53
C VAL A 28 4.44 -8.07 6.45
N ILE A 29 5.47 -7.40 6.94
CA ILE A 29 6.84 -7.94 6.91
C ILE A 29 7.10 -8.65 8.22
N ARG A 30 7.37 -9.96 8.16
CA ARG A 30 7.55 -10.81 9.35
C ARG A 30 9.01 -11.12 9.63
N TRP A 31 9.88 -11.05 8.62
CA TRP A 31 11.31 -11.38 8.75
C TRP A 31 12.13 -10.14 8.45
N GLN A 32 13.34 -10.10 9.01
CA GLN A 32 14.31 -9.02 8.77
C GLN A 32 13.79 -7.64 9.18
N ARG A 33 12.98 -7.60 10.24
CA ARG A 33 12.32 -6.37 10.66
C ARG A 33 13.28 -5.30 11.19
N HIS A 34 14.51 -5.66 11.49
CA HIS A 34 15.52 -4.69 11.84
C HIS A 34 15.96 -3.86 10.65
N HIS A 35 15.78 -4.41 9.45
CA HIS A 35 16.27 -3.77 8.22
C HIS A 35 15.15 -3.33 7.30
N PHE A 36 13.98 -3.97 7.36
CA PHE A 36 12.88 -3.68 6.46
C PHE A 36 11.62 -3.37 7.24
N GLN A 37 11.01 -2.24 6.96
CA GLN A 37 9.78 -1.82 7.62
C GLN A 37 8.83 -1.23 6.60
N LEU A 38 7.56 -1.56 6.73
CA LEU A 38 6.52 -1.04 5.85
C LEU A 38 5.58 -0.20 6.69
N ARG A 39 5.33 1.04 6.27
CA ARG A 39 4.45 1.94 7.02
C ARG A 39 3.89 3.03 6.10
N LEU A 40 2.95 3.80 6.62
CA LEU A 40 2.48 4.97 5.89
C LEU A 40 3.62 5.97 5.73
N THR A 41 3.66 6.62 4.59
CA THR A 41 4.68 7.63 4.28
C THR A 41 4.41 8.87 5.13
N THR A 42 5.46 9.44 5.71
CA THR A 42 5.34 10.66 6.50
C THR A 42 5.23 11.87 5.56
N GLU A 43 4.76 13.00 6.12
CA GLU A 43 4.69 14.23 5.36
C GLU A 43 6.06 14.68 4.87
N GLU A 44 7.08 14.46 5.68
CA GLU A 44 8.44 14.81 5.31
C GLU A 44 8.92 14.01 4.11
N GLU A 45 8.62 12.72 4.11
CA GLU A 45 8.99 11.85 3.00
C GLU A 45 8.25 12.23 1.72
N ILE A 46 6.99 12.63 1.85
CA ILE A 46 6.21 13.10 0.71
C ILE A 46 6.83 14.38 0.16
N PHE A 47 7.24 15.29 1.06
CA PHE A 47 7.87 16.53 0.65
C PHE A 47 9.17 16.28 -0.11
N ASP A 48 9.93 15.28 0.32
CA ASP A 48 11.18 14.91 -0.36
C ASP A 48 10.96 14.41 -1.78
N LEU A 49 9.75 13.94 -2.08
CA LEU A 49 9.41 13.48 -3.42
C LEU A 49 8.74 14.58 -4.25
N TYR A 50 8.59 15.78 -3.69
CA TYR A 50 7.93 16.86 -4.41
C TYR A 50 8.67 17.21 -5.68
N LYS A 51 7.91 17.36 -6.75
CA LYS A 51 8.39 17.98 -7.96
C LYS A 51 7.19 18.53 -8.69
N THR A 52 7.41 19.62 -9.42
CA THR A 52 6.35 20.20 -10.24
C THR A 52 6.04 19.25 -11.38
N ILE A 53 4.79 18.83 -11.48
CA ILE A 53 4.37 17.93 -12.55
C ILE A 53 3.52 18.73 -13.53
N TRP A 54 3.94 18.74 -14.80
CA TRP A 54 3.18 19.40 -15.85
C TRP A 54 2.10 18.43 -16.30
N PRO A 55 0.82 18.77 -16.11
CA PRO A 55 -0.23 17.83 -16.40
C PRO A 55 -0.33 17.52 -17.88
N VAL A 56 -0.37 16.23 -18.17
CA VAL A 56 -0.78 15.70 -19.44
C VAL A 56 -1.95 14.78 -19.10
N GLU A 57 -2.47 14.07 -20.07
CA GLU A 57 -3.58 13.17 -19.79
C GLU A 57 -3.15 12.13 -18.76
N PRO A 58 -3.75 12.07 -17.56
CA PRO A 58 -3.37 11.06 -16.59
C PRO A 58 -3.87 9.69 -17.03
N LYS A 59 -3.11 8.67 -16.63
CA LYS A 59 -3.50 7.29 -16.92
C LYS A 59 -4.81 6.97 -16.25
N ASP A 60 -5.00 7.42 -15.02
CA ASP A 60 -6.22 7.19 -14.26
C ASP A 60 -6.25 8.12 -13.06
N GLY A 61 -7.37 8.15 -12.37
CA GLY A 61 -7.48 8.79 -11.08
C GLY A 61 -7.43 7.73 -9.99
N ILE A 62 -6.88 8.08 -8.85
CA ILE A 62 -6.81 7.20 -7.68
C ILE A 62 -7.55 7.90 -6.55
N ASP A 63 -8.58 7.24 -6.02
CA ASP A 63 -9.35 7.75 -4.90
C ASP A 63 -9.08 6.95 -3.66
N ASN A 64 -9.42 7.51 -2.51
CA ASN A 64 -9.29 6.84 -1.23
C ASN A 64 -7.88 6.28 -1.04
N TRP A 65 -6.88 7.12 -1.28
CA TRP A 65 -5.50 6.67 -1.39
C TRP A 65 -4.69 6.84 -0.11
N ASN A 66 -3.69 5.97 0.02
CA ASN A 66 -2.60 6.12 0.98
C ASN A 66 -1.29 6.07 0.19
N ILE A 67 -0.26 6.69 0.75
CA ILE A 67 1.09 6.55 0.23
C ILE A 67 1.86 5.75 1.27
N ILE A 68 2.44 4.63 0.86
CA ILE A 68 3.13 3.72 1.77
C ILE A 68 4.60 3.65 1.44
N SER A 69 5.42 3.43 2.46
CA SER A 69 6.87 3.39 2.32
C SER A 69 7.43 2.07 2.80
N LEU A 70 8.30 1.49 2.00
CA LEU A 70 9.11 0.35 2.40
C LEU A 70 10.51 0.86 2.70
N HIS A 71 10.89 0.79 3.97
CA HIS A 71 12.21 1.22 4.43
C HIS A 71 13.18 0.05 4.41
N TYR A 72 14.40 0.29 3.96
CA TYR A 72 15.45 -0.71 3.97
C TYR A 72 16.78 0.00 4.26
N PRO A 73 17.87 -0.75 4.51
CA PRO A 73 19.08 -0.15 5.06
C PRO A 73 19.69 1.01 4.27
N VAL A 74 19.51 1.03 2.94
CA VAL A 74 20.12 2.07 2.12
C VAL A 74 19.10 3.06 1.55
N GLY A 75 17.86 3.05 2.02
CA GLY A 75 16.88 3.99 1.51
C GLY A 75 15.44 3.59 1.78
N ASN A 76 14.54 4.08 0.95
CA ASN A 76 13.16 3.67 1.03
C ASN A 76 12.54 3.74 -0.37
N LYS A 77 11.49 2.96 -0.56
CA LYS A 77 10.69 2.99 -1.78
C LYS A 77 9.27 3.34 -1.38
N VAL A 78 8.64 4.16 -2.19
CA VAL A 78 7.33 4.69 -1.89
C VAL A 78 6.34 4.23 -2.96
N PHE A 79 5.14 3.84 -2.53
CA PHE A 79 4.12 3.33 -3.45
C PHE A 79 2.79 3.99 -3.14
N LEU A 80 1.95 4.12 -4.17
CA LEU A 80 0.59 4.64 -4.00
C LEU A 80 -0.36 3.44 -3.94
N LEU A 81 -1.21 3.42 -2.92
CA LEU A 81 -2.22 2.39 -2.72
C LEU A 81 -3.57 3.08 -2.68
N GLY A 82 -4.48 2.69 -3.54
CA GLY A 82 -5.81 3.31 -3.56
C GLY A 82 -6.70 2.67 -4.59
N GLU A 83 -7.88 3.26 -4.77
CA GLU A 83 -8.87 2.74 -5.69
C GLU A 83 -8.73 3.38 -7.06
N VAL A 84 -8.52 2.57 -8.06
CA VAL A 84 -8.42 3.05 -9.45
C VAL A 84 -9.82 3.46 -9.89
N ARG A 85 -9.97 4.74 -10.22
CA ARG A 85 -11.28 5.31 -10.48
C ARG A 85 -12.02 4.62 -11.63
N SER A 86 -11.31 4.29 -12.69
CA SER A 86 -11.95 3.65 -13.86
C SER A 86 -12.40 2.23 -13.57
N LYS A 87 -11.85 1.57 -12.55
CA LYS A 87 -12.17 0.17 -12.28
C LYS A 87 -12.84 -0.06 -10.95
N GLY A 88 -12.78 0.92 -10.06
CA GLY A 88 -13.42 0.83 -8.75
C GLY A 88 -12.82 -0.22 -7.83
N CYS A 89 -11.57 -0.61 -8.05
CA CYS A 89 -10.92 -1.63 -7.23
C CYS A 89 -9.57 -1.12 -6.73
N PRO A 90 -9.08 -1.64 -5.59
CA PRO A 90 -7.79 -1.20 -5.06
C PRO A 90 -6.63 -1.70 -5.91
N ARG A 91 -5.60 -0.88 -5.97
CA ARG A 91 -4.38 -1.18 -6.67
C ARG A 91 -3.21 -0.57 -5.94
N ILE A 92 -2.03 -1.16 -6.15
CA ILE A 92 -0.78 -0.58 -5.69
C ILE A 92 0.04 -0.27 -6.95
N THR A 93 0.61 0.92 -7.01
CA THR A 93 1.37 1.36 -8.19
C THR A 93 2.82 0.88 -8.12
N SER A 94 3.54 1.04 -9.20
CA SER A 94 4.99 0.91 -9.15
C SER A 94 5.55 2.06 -8.30
N GLU A 95 6.84 2.05 -8.06
CA GLU A 95 7.49 3.02 -7.17
C GLU A 95 7.19 4.46 -7.59
N VAL A 96 6.81 5.28 -6.62
CA VAL A 96 6.52 6.69 -6.84
C VAL A 96 7.81 7.46 -7.05
N THR A 97 7.87 8.26 -8.10
CA THR A 97 9.05 9.07 -8.41
C THR A 97 8.83 10.56 -8.22
N GLY A 98 7.59 10.99 -8.12
CA GLY A 98 7.31 12.41 -7.89
C GLY A 98 5.87 12.62 -7.46
N ILE A 99 5.68 13.61 -6.59
CA ILE A 99 4.37 13.96 -6.06
C ILE A 99 4.20 15.47 -6.14
N ASP A 100 3.09 15.91 -6.73
CA ASP A 100 2.72 17.32 -6.74
C ASP A 100 1.35 17.45 -6.10
N LEU A 101 1.33 17.62 -4.77
CA LEU A 101 0.07 17.71 -4.04
C LEU A 101 -0.72 18.98 -4.35
N TYR A 102 -0.04 20.04 -4.77
CA TYR A 102 -0.75 21.27 -5.12
C TYR A 102 -1.64 21.07 -6.32
N LYS A 103 -1.15 20.34 -7.32
CA LYS A 103 -1.91 20.07 -8.53
C LYS A 103 -2.66 18.75 -8.46
N GLY A 104 -2.33 17.91 -7.47
CA GLY A 104 -2.98 16.61 -7.31
C GLY A 104 -2.50 15.57 -8.30
N PHE A 105 -1.19 15.53 -8.58
CA PHE A 105 -0.63 14.54 -9.51
C PHE A 105 0.51 13.76 -8.88
N LEU A 106 0.72 12.57 -9.40
CA LEU A 106 1.77 11.68 -8.92
C LEU A 106 2.31 10.89 -10.11
N THR A 107 3.64 10.76 -10.17
CA THR A 107 4.28 9.96 -11.22
C THR A 107 4.97 8.76 -10.62
N THR A 108 5.11 7.71 -11.43
CA THR A 108 5.73 6.45 -10.99
C THR A 108 6.89 6.09 -11.89
N HIS A 109 7.69 5.13 -11.43
CA HIS A 109 8.86 4.66 -12.15
C HIS A 109 8.51 4.10 -13.53
N SER A 110 7.32 3.54 -13.69
CA SER A 110 6.92 3.02 -14.99
C SER A 110 6.49 4.13 -15.97
N GLY A 111 6.56 5.39 -15.53
CA GLY A 111 6.20 6.52 -16.39
C GLY A 111 4.72 6.88 -16.36
N SER A 112 3.97 6.28 -15.46
CA SER A 112 2.54 6.59 -15.37
C SER A 112 2.30 7.86 -14.56
N LEU A 113 1.30 8.63 -15.00
CA LEU A 113 0.83 9.80 -14.28
C LEU A 113 -0.56 9.51 -13.74
N TYR A 114 -0.75 9.74 -12.46
CA TYR A 114 -2.06 9.55 -11.82
C TYR A 114 -2.57 10.85 -11.25
N GLN A 115 -3.87 11.03 -11.31
CA GLN A 115 -4.52 12.13 -10.64
C GLN A 115 -4.95 11.67 -9.26
N LEU A 116 -4.55 12.40 -8.22
CA LEU A 116 -4.91 12.06 -6.85
C LEU A 116 -6.29 12.63 -6.52
N GLY A 117 -7.21 11.77 -6.18
CA GLY A 117 -8.53 12.17 -5.72
C GLY A 117 -8.54 12.29 -4.21
N SER A 118 -9.55 11.72 -3.56
CA SER A 118 -9.69 11.84 -2.11
C SER A 118 -8.67 10.97 -1.39
N LYS A 119 -8.08 11.50 -0.34
CA LYS A 119 -7.16 10.75 0.50
C LYS A 119 -7.96 9.86 1.44
N LYS A 120 -7.48 8.64 1.67
CA LYS A 120 -8.10 7.73 2.61
C LYS A 120 -7.96 8.25 4.03
N ASN A 121 -9.04 8.14 4.80
CA ASN A 121 -9.02 8.52 6.18
C ASN A 121 -8.64 7.28 6.99
N GLY A 122 -7.41 7.22 7.43
CA GLY A 122 -6.94 6.08 8.21
C GLY A 122 -6.06 5.12 7.43
N PRO A 123 -5.65 4.02 8.07
CA PRO A 123 -4.71 3.07 7.46
C PRO A 123 -5.41 2.15 6.47
N PRO A 124 -4.63 1.38 5.69
CA PRO A 124 -5.20 0.41 4.76
C PRO A 124 -6.05 -0.63 5.48
N ASN A 125 -7.10 -1.08 4.81
CA ASN A 125 -7.98 -2.13 5.34
C ASN A 125 -7.44 -3.51 5.00
N LEU A 126 -8.17 -4.56 5.42
CA LEU A 126 -7.73 -5.92 5.21
C LEU A 126 -7.52 -6.26 3.74
N VAL A 127 -8.46 -5.87 2.88
CA VAL A 127 -8.34 -6.17 1.44
C VAL A 127 -7.08 -5.52 0.87
N GLU A 128 -6.81 -4.29 1.28
CA GLU A 128 -5.61 -3.59 0.82
C GLU A 128 -4.34 -4.23 1.35
N LEU A 129 -4.35 -4.69 2.61
CA LEU A 129 -3.19 -5.38 3.18
C LEU A 129 -2.91 -6.69 2.45
N LEU A 130 -3.95 -7.43 2.09
CA LEU A 130 -3.76 -8.67 1.32
C LEU A 130 -3.23 -8.36 -0.08
N LEU A 131 -3.67 -7.26 -0.67
CA LEU A 131 -3.16 -6.82 -1.97
C LEU A 131 -1.66 -6.50 -1.88
N VAL A 132 -1.25 -5.84 -0.80
CA VAL A 132 0.18 -5.53 -0.60
C VAL A 132 0.97 -6.82 -0.49
N CYS A 133 0.49 -7.79 0.28
CA CYS A 133 1.16 -9.09 0.42
C CYS A 133 1.32 -9.76 -0.95
N SER A 134 0.25 -9.82 -1.71
CA SER A 134 0.26 -10.43 -3.03
C SER A 134 1.23 -9.72 -3.98
N THR A 135 1.23 -8.39 -3.93
CA THR A 135 2.09 -7.59 -4.79
C THR A 135 3.56 -7.80 -4.47
N PHE A 136 3.91 -7.86 -3.18
CA PHE A 136 5.30 -8.09 -2.76
C PHE A 136 5.79 -9.45 -3.27
N HIS A 137 4.94 -10.47 -3.23
CA HIS A 137 5.30 -11.77 -3.80
C HIS A 137 5.46 -11.71 -5.31
N LYS A 138 4.55 -10.98 -5.99
CA LYS A 138 4.63 -10.82 -7.42
C LYS A 138 5.92 -10.10 -7.82
N TRP A 139 6.37 -9.17 -7.02
CA TRP A 139 7.60 -8.43 -7.28
C TRP A 139 8.86 -9.20 -6.92
N GLY A 140 8.70 -10.38 -6.30
CA GLY A 140 9.83 -11.30 -6.10
C GLY A 140 10.56 -11.18 -4.77
N PHE A 141 10.08 -10.38 -3.83
CA PHE A 141 10.77 -10.26 -2.55
C PHE A 141 9.90 -10.59 -1.33
N GLY A 142 8.67 -10.99 -1.56
CA GLY A 142 7.78 -11.29 -0.43
C GLY A 142 8.28 -12.43 0.43
N ALA A 143 8.80 -13.51 -0.19
CA ALA A 143 9.28 -14.66 0.55
C ALA A 143 10.47 -14.31 1.45
N ALA A 144 11.39 -13.49 0.95
CA ALA A 144 12.57 -13.10 1.71
C ALA A 144 12.24 -12.28 2.95
N LEU A 145 11.13 -11.57 2.93
CA LEU A 145 10.69 -10.71 4.04
C LEU A 145 9.65 -11.39 4.90
N GLY A 146 9.30 -12.64 4.62
CA GLY A 146 8.32 -13.37 5.41
C GLY A 146 6.91 -12.85 5.25
N VAL A 147 6.61 -12.23 4.09
CA VAL A 147 5.27 -11.72 3.82
C VAL A 147 4.32 -12.89 3.64
N PRO A 148 3.17 -12.91 4.32
CA PRO A 148 2.21 -13.99 4.12
C PRO A 148 1.79 -14.09 2.66
N HIS A 149 1.63 -15.31 2.17
CA HIS A 149 1.26 -15.53 0.78
C HIS A 149 -0.13 -16.14 0.72
N PHE A 150 -1.03 -15.43 0.10
CA PHE A 150 -2.42 -15.88 -0.06
C PHE A 150 -2.71 -16.09 -1.54
N ILE A 151 -3.43 -17.17 -1.82
CA ILE A 151 -3.90 -17.41 -3.17
C ILE A 151 -5.30 -16.83 -3.26
N LEU A 152 -5.44 -15.80 -4.05
CA LEU A 152 -6.70 -15.08 -4.15
C LEU A 152 -7.43 -15.39 -5.43
#